data_10d3f1c94fc5e7f96b13c23fabcf6364
#
_entry.id   10d3f1c94fc5e7f96b13c23fabcf6364
#
_cell.length_a   1.000
_cell.length_b   1.000
_cell.length_c   1.000
_cell.angle_alpha   90.00
_cell.angle_beta   90.00
_cell.angle_gamma   90.00
#
_symmetry.space_group_name_H-M   'P 1'
#
loop_
_entity.id
_entity.type
_entity.pdbx_description
1 polymer ?
#
loop_
_entity_poly.entity_id
_entity_poly.type
_entity_poly.pdbx_seq_one_letter_code
_entity_poly.pdbx_strand_id
1 'polypeptide(L)'
;MAITKASLPAKKRILAVCIRLFLEQGYKKTTVSEIVKKAEVSNSSFQNIFRAKDGVLTELVEFMFGSQFAAARAVTEAGLAPAYIYAVETAIQLTLTELNENLREIYIEAYTHREASAYIFKETAKELYRIFGTYQPGLTCQDFYSLEIGTAGIMYSYMAY
;
A
#
# COMPACT_ATOMS: atom_id res chain seq x y z
N MET A 1 3.02 -23.41 -21.26
CA MET A 1 1.55 -23.39 -21.36
C MET A 1 1.09 -21.99 -20.97
N ALA A 2 0.59 -21.19 -21.92
CA ALA A 2 0.16 -19.81 -21.62
C ALA A 2 -1.14 -19.87 -20.79
N ILE A 3 -1.12 -19.32 -19.58
CA ILE A 3 -2.32 -19.17 -18.75
C ILE A 3 -3.22 -18.16 -19.47
N THR A 4 -4.34 -18.60 -20.01
CA THR A 4 -5.32 -17.71 -20.62
C THR A 4 -5.94 -16.82 -19.54
N LYS A 5 -6.15 -15.54 -19.85
CA LYS A 5 -6.73 -14.51 -18.94
C LYS A 5 -8.04 -15.00 -18.27
N ALA A 6 -8.84 -15.82 -18.96
CA ALA A 6 -10.07 -16.41 -18.45
C ALA A 6 -9.88 -17.51 -17.37
N SER A 7 -8.68 -18.07 -17.21
CA SER A 7 -8.39 -19.11 -16.22
C SER A 7 -8.04 -18.57 -14.82
N LEU A 8 -7.81 -17.24 -14.69
CA LEU A 8 -7.52 -16.61 -13.40
C LEU A 8 -8.81 -16.34 -12.60
N PRO A 9 -8.79 -16.51 -11.26
CA PRO A 9 -9.91 -16.08 -10.41
C PRO A 9 -10.30 -14.62 -10.63
N ALA A 10 -11.61 -14.32 -10.56
CA ALA A 10 -12.15 -12.97 -10.80
C ALA A 10 -11.42 -11.88 -9.98
N LYS A 11 -11.12 -12.16 -8.70
CA LYS A 11 -10.36 -11.26 -7.83
C LYS A 11 -9.00 -10.88 -8.43
N LYS A 12 -8.23 -11.84 -8.90
CA LYS A 12 -6.91 -11.59 -9.51
C LYS A 12 -7.01 -10.80 -10.82
N ARG A 13 -8.04 -11.03 -11.63
CA ARG A 13 -8.28 -10.25 -12.86
C ARG A 13 -8.61 -8.80 -12.54
N ILE A 14 -9.47 -8.55 -11.54
CA ILE A 14 -9.81 -7.21 -11.08
C ILE A 14 -8.56 -6.48 -10.58
N LEU A 15 -7.78 -7.08 -9.67
CA LEU A 15 -6.56 -6.48 -9.12
C LEU A 15 -5.55 -6.13 -10.24
N ALA A 16 -5.29 -7.05 -11.17
CA ALA A 16 -4.37 -6.81 -12.28
C ALA A 16 -4.83 -5.66 -13.19
N VAL A 17 -6.13 -5.55 -13.44
CA VAL A 17 -6.71 -4.43 -14.22
C VAL A 17 -6.61 -3.13 -13.44
N CYS A 18 -6.91 -3.14 -12.15
CA CYS A 18 -6.83 -1.94 -11.30
C CYS A 18 -5.40 -1.40 -11.21
N ILE A 19 -4.40 -2.26 -10.96
CA ILE A 19 -2.98 -1.86 -10.94
C ILE A 19 -2.63 -1.12 -12.24
N ARG A 20 -2.95 -1.71 -13.38
CA ARG A 20 -2.66 -1.09 -14.67
C ARG A 20 -3.37 0.25 -14.85
N LEU A 21 -4.69 0.32 -14.61
CA LEU A 21 -5.48 1.54 -14.78
C LEU A 21 -5.03 2.64 -13.82
N PHE A 22 -4.75 2.29 -12.56
CA PHE A 22 -4.32 3.27 -11.57
C PHE A 22 -2.94 3.85 -11.94
N LEU A 23 -2.03 3.05 -12.49
CA LEU A 23 -0.72 3.53 -12.93
C LEU A 23 -0.77 4.30 -14.26
N GLU A 24 -1.69 3.94 -15.18
CA GLU A 24 -1.83 4.60 -16.48
C GLU A 24 -2.57 5.93 -16.40
N GLN A 25 -3.67 6.02 -15.64
CA GLN A 25 -4.59 7.18 -15.64
C GLN A 25 -4.91 7.76 -14.26
N GLY A 26 -4.40 7.17 -13.19
CA GLY A 26 -4.65 7.57 -11.80
C GLY A 26 -5.88 6.87 -11.20
N TYR A 27 -5.89 6.86 -9.86
CA TYR A 27 -6.97 6.27 -9.08
C TYR A 27 -8.31 7.01 -9.29
N LYS A 28 -8.30 8.35 -9.19
CA LYS A 28 -9.53 9.17 -9.27
C LYS A 28 -10.22 9.03 -10.61
N LYS A 29 -9.49 9.03 -11.69
CA LYS A 29 -10.03 8.91 -13.06
C LYS A 29 -10.50 7.50 -13.40
N THR A 30 -10.07 6.47 -12.68
CA THR A 30 -10.47 5.08 -12.93
C THR A 30 -11.86 4.80 -12.36
N THR A 31 -12.75 4.30 -13.21
CA THR A 31 -14.14 3.98 -12.84
C THR A 31 -14.36 2.47 -12.64
N VAL A 32 -15.32 2.11 -11.78
CA VAL A 32 -15.72 0.70 -11.59
C VAL A 32 -16.21 0.09 -12.91
N SER A 33 -16.92 0.85 -13.74
CA SER A 33 -17.38 0.38 -15.05
C SER A 33 -16.23 -0.05 -15.98
N GLU A 34 -15.14 0.73 -16.02
CA GLU A 34 -13.93 0.35 -16.78
C GLU A 34 -13.25 -0.89 -16.21
N ILE A 35 -13.14 -0.96 -14.88
CA ILE A 35 -12.55 -2.11 -14.19
C ILE A 35 -13.30 -3.39 -14.56
N VAL A 36 -14.61 -3.39 -14.38
CA VAL A 36 -15.50 -4.52 -14.65
C VAL A 36 -15.39 -4.96 -16.10
N LYS A 37 -15.48 -4.01 -17.04
CA LYS A 37 -15.36 -4.27 -18.49
C LYS A 37 -14.00 -4.88 -18.85
N LYS A 38 -12.89 -4.29 -18.38
CA LYS A 38 -11.53 -4.75 -18.69
C LYS A 38 -11.14 -6.05 -17.97
N ALA A 39 -11.71 -6.30 -16.79
CA ALA A 39 -11.51 -7.54 -16.04
C ALA A 39 -12.40 -8.69 -16.50
N GLU A 40 -13.37 -8.41 -17.39
CA GLU A 40 -14.34 -9.38 -17.90
C GLU A 40 -15.10 -10.05 -16.75
N VAL A 41 -15.63 -9.24 -15.83
CA VAL A 41 -16.47 -9.68 -14.71
C VAL A 41 -17.79 -8.93 -14.70
N SER A 42 -18.79 -9.44 -14.00
CA SER A 42 -20.06 -8.72 -13.79
C SER A 42 -19.92 -7.68 -12.67
N ASN A 43 -20.78 -6.65 -12.69
CA ASN A 43 -20.88 -5.67 -11.59
C ASN A 43 -21.15 -6.37 -10.24
N SER A 44 -22.03 -7.38 -10.23
CA SER A 44 -22.33 -8.14 -9.02
C SER A 44 -21.11 -8.90 -8.51
N SER A 45 -20.31 -9.50 -9.40
CA SER A 45 -19.04 -10.16 -9.01
C SER A 45 -18.06 -9.17 -8.39
N PHE A 46 -17.93 -7.98 -8.98
CA PHE A 46 -17.07 -6.93 -8.43
C PHE A 46 -17.55 -6.50 -7.03
N GLN A 47 -18.84 -6.19 -6.88
CA GLN A 47 -19.42 -5.76 -5.60
C GLN A 47 -19.33 -6.84 -4.51
N ASN A 48 -19.49 -8.11 -4.87
CA ASN A 48 -19.33 -9.22 -3.92
C ASN A 48 -17.91 -9.40 -3.42
N ILE A 49 -16.91 -9.06 -4.26
CA ILE A 49 -15.47 -9.22 -3.90
C ILE A 49 -14.93 -8.00 -3.16
N PHE A 50 -15.21 -6.78 -3.66
CA PHE A 50 -14.57 -5.55 -3.20
C PHE A 50 -15.54 -4.49 -2.68
N ARG A 51 -16.86 -4.67 -2.85
CA ARG A 51 -17.93 -3.72 -2.54
C ARG A 51 -17.84 -2.39 -3.32
N ALA A 52 -16.66 -1.77 -3.32
CA ALA A 52 -16.37 -0.50 -3.98
C ALA A 52 -14.90 -0.47 -4.47
N LYS A 53 -14.54 0.58 -5.21
CA LYS A 53 -13.15 0.83 -5.65
C LYS A 53 -12.18 0.96 -4.48
N ASP A 54 -12.65 1.50 -3.37
CA ASP A 54 -11.86 1.67 -2.14
C ASP A 54 -11.45 0.33 -1.50
N GLY A 55 -12.28 -0.71 -1.62
CA GLY A 55 -11.88 -2.07 -1.20
C GLY A 55 -10.73 -2.64 -2.03
N VAL A 56 -10.66 -2.27 -3.32
CA VAL A 56 -9.50 -2.62 -4.16
C VAL A 56 -8.26 -1.85 -3.70
N LEU A 57 -8.41 -0.55 -3.38
CA LEU A 57 -7.32 0.28 -2.86
C LEU A 57 -6.74 -0.32 -1.58
N THR A 58 -7.58 -0.70 -0.63
CA THR A 58 -7.15 -1.32 0.63
C THR A 58 -6.30 -2.56 0.37
N GLU A 59 -6.74 -3.47 -0.50
CA GLU A 59 -5.99 -4.68 -0.80
C GLU A 59 -4.65 -4.42 -1.52
N LEU A 60 -4.61 -3.42 -2.40
CA LEU A 60 -3.36 -3.00 -3.04
C LEU A 60 -2.39 -2.38 -2.04
N VAL A 61 -2.88 -1.60 -1.09
CA VAL A 61 -2.10 -1.03 0.00
C VAL A 61 -1.49 -2.12 0.89
N GLU A 62 -2.27 -3.13 1.26
CA GLU A 62 -1.80 -4.30 2.02
C GLU A 62 -0.62 -4.98 1.31
N PHE A 63 -0.74 -5.20 0.01
CA PHE A 63 0.32 -5.79 -0.80
C PHE A 63 1.55 -4.89 -0.91
N MET A 64 1.36 -3.58 -1.18
CA MET A 64 2.45 -2.63 -1.36
C MET A 64 3.28 -2.48 -0.08
N PHE A 65 2.64 -2.19 1.05
CA PHE A 65 3.34 -2.00 2.33
C PHE A 65 4.03 -3.27 2.82
N GLY A 66 3.38 -4.43 2.73
CA GLY A 66 4.02 -5.71 3.06
C GLY A 66 5.25 -5.99 2.21
N SER A 67 5.20 -5.68 0.91
CA SER A 67 6.32 -5.87 -0.01
C SER A 67 7.47 -4.89 0.25
N GLN A 68 7.19 -3.64 0.60
CA GLN A 68 8.22 -2.62 0.89
C GLN A 68 9.02 -2.97 2.14
N PHE A 69 8.38 -3.34 3.23
CA PHE A 69 9.08 -3.79 4.44
C PHE A 69 9.84 -5.11 4.23
N ALA A 70 9.34 -6.00 3.39
CA ALA A 70 10.07 -7.22 3.03
C ALA A 70 11.35 -6.90 2.24
N ALA A 71 11.28 -5.97 1.29
CA ALA A 71 12.46 -5.50 0.56
C ALA A 71 13.48 -4.80 1.47
N ALA A 72 13.00 -3.92 2.37
CA ALA A 72 13.85 -3.25 3.34
C ALA A 72 14.55 -4.25 4.29
N ARG A 73 13.86 -5.30 4.75
CA ARG A 73 14.46 -6.36 5.57
C ARG A 73 15.55 -7.15 4.84
N ALA A 74 15.37 -7.43 3.55
CA ALA A 74 16.38 -8.11 2.74
C ALA A 74 17.71 -7.34 2.70
N VAL A 75 17.67 -5.99 2.72
CA VAL A 75 18.88 -5.14 2.82
C VAL A 75 19.52 -5.30 4.21
N THR A 76 18.73 -5.46 5.28
CA THR A 76 19.25 -5.67 6.63
C THR A 76 19.94 -7.03 6.78
N GLU A 77 19.45 -8.08 6.12
CA GLU A 77 20.10 -9.39 6.07
C GLU A 77 21.51 -9.32 5.47
N ALA A 78 21.79 -8.30 4.67
CA ALA A 78 23.13 -7.98 4.18
C ALA A 78 24.05 -7.26 5.21
N GLY A 79 23.65 -7.17 6.49
CA GLY A 79 24.48 -6.69 7.60
C GLY A 79 24.23 -5.23 8.01
N LEU A 80 23.19 -4.59 7.53
CA LEU A 80 22.80 -3.24 7.99
C LEU A 80 22.09 -3.28 9.35
N ALA A 81 22.28 -2.22 10.16
CA ALA A 81 21.58 -2.08 11.43
C ALA A 81 20.05 -2.02 11.23
N PRO A 82 19.24 -2.54 12.17
CA PRO A 82 17.78 -2.59 12.04
C PRO A 82 17.12 -1.23 11.75
N ALA A 83 17.66 -0.12 12.23
CA ALA A 83 17.17 1.22 11.96
C ALA A 83 17.16 1.59 10.45
N TYR A 84 18.04 0.98 9.66
CA TYR A 84 18.05 1.20 8.21
C TYR A 84 16.85 0.59 7.50
N ILE A 85 16.15 -0.38 8.11
CA ILE A 85 14.90 -0.94 7.54
C ILE A 85 13.89 0.18 7.31
N TYR A 86 13.66 1.01 8.34
CA TYR A 86 12.72 2.12 8.25
C TYR A 86 13.19 3.19 7.26
N ALA A 87 14.46 3.55 7.30
CA ALA A 87 15.03 4.52 6.37
C ALA A 87 14.92 4.07 4.90
N VAL A 88 15.19 2.80 4.63
CA VAL A 88 15.09 2.22 3.27
C VAL A 88 13.62 2.16 2.83
N GLU A 89 12.71 1.75 3.69
CA GLU A 89 11.28 1.72 3.38
C GLU A 89 10.75 3.12 3.05
N THR A 90 11.05 4.11 3.89
CA THR A 90 10.70 5.52 3.65
C THR A 90 11.29 6.04 2.32
N ALA A 91 12.55 5.72 2.05
CA ALA A 91 13.20 6.09 0.78
C ALA A 91 12.50 5.45 -0.42
N ILE A 92 12.07 4.19 -0.32
CA ILE A 92 11.30 3.50 -1.36
C ILE A 92 9.99 4.26 -1.63
N GLN A 93 9.21 4.57 -0.60
CA GLN A 93 7.94 5.30 -0.75
C GLN A 93 8.14 6.65 -1.46
N LEU A 94 9.04 7.48 -0.93
CA LEU A 94 9.29 8.82 -1.47
C LEU A 94 9.81 8.75 -2.92
N THR A 95 10.76 7.84 -3.20
CA THR A 95 11.28 7.68 -4.57
C THR A 95 10.20 7.26 -5.55
N LEU A 96 9.36 6.29 -5.18
CA LEU A 96 8.27 5.83 -6.04
C LEU A 96 7.24 6.93 -6.33
N THR A 97 6.92 7.76 -5.33
CA THR A 97 5.97 8.87 -5.49
C THR A 97 6.55 10.03 -6.31
N GLU A 98 7.87 10.25 -6.28
CA GLU A 98 8.53 11.21 -7.17
C GLU A 98 8.62 10.74 -8.61
N LEU A 99 8.80 9.45 -8.83
CA LEU A 99 8.95 8.88 -10.18
C LEU A 99 7.62 8.75 -10.94
N ASN A 100 6.48 8.72 -10.24
CA ASN A 100 5.19 8.48 -10.90
C ASN A 100 4.04 9.19 -10.16
N GLU A 101 3.44 10.22 -10.80
CA GLU A 101 2.34 11.01 -10.25
C GLU A 101 1.08 10.16 -9.94
N ASN A 102 0.77 9.17 -10.76
CA ASN A 102 -0.37 8.30 -10.53
C ASN A 102 -0.14 7.38 -9.33
N LEU A 103 1.11 6.94 -9.11
CA LEU A 103 1.49 6.19 -7.92
C LEU A 103 1.46 7.09 -6.67
N ARG A 104 1.91 8.34 -6.78
CA ARG A 104 1.76 9.37 -5.73
C ARG A 104 0.29 9.52 -5.33
N GLU A 105 -0.62 9.63 -6.32
CA GLU A 105 -2.06 9.70 -6.06
C GLU A 105 -2.57 8.49 -5.26
N ILE A 106 -2.11 7.27 -5.57
CA ILE A 106 -2.49 6.06 -4.84
C ILE A 106 -2.04 6.14 -3.37
N TYR A 107 -0.83 6.60 -3.08
CA TYR A 107 -0.34 6.78 -1.72
C TYR A 107 -1.15 7.84 -0.96
N ILE A 108 -1.42 9.00 -1.58
CA ILE A 108 -2.23 10.07 -0.99
C ILE A 108 -3.63 9.54 -0.63
N GLU A 109 -4.29 8.85 -1.55
CA GLU A 109 -5.60 8.25 -1.30
C GLU A 109 -5.53 7.19 -0.18
N ALA A 110 -4.48 6.37 -0.14
CA ALA A 110 -4.28 5.37 0.89
C ALA A 110 -4.18 5.98 2.30
N TYR A 111 -3.46 7.09 2.45
CA TYR A 111 -3.34 7.79 3.74
C TYR A 111 -4.63 8.52 4.16
N THR A 112 -5.47 8.92 3.22
CA THR A 112 -6.74 9.62 3.53
C THR A 112 -7.93 8.68 3.67
N HIS A 113 -7.86 7.49 3.09
CA HIS A 113 -8.94 6.51 3.16
C HIS A 113 -8.92 5.74 4.48
N ARG A 114 -10.04 5.74 5.22
CA ARG A 114 -10.11 5.25 6.60
C ARG A 114 -9.60 3.82 6.80
N GLU A 115 -10.01 2.88 5.94
CA GLU A 115 -9.62 1.46 6.09
C GLU A 115 -8.15 1.25 5.73
N ALA A 116 -7.71 1.85 4.61
CA ALA A 116 -6.33 1.77 4.16
C ALA A 116 -5.36 2.43 5.14
N SER A 117 -5.66 3.64 5.62
CA SER A 117 -4.81 4.34 6.59
C SER A 117 -4.74 3.62 7.93
N ALA A 118 -5.85 3.06 8.41
CA ALA A 118 -5.84 2.27 9.64
C ALA A 118 -4.95 1.03 9.52
N TYR A 119 -4.95 0.37 8.35
CA TYR A 119 -4.05 -0.73 8.06
C TYR A 119 -2.58 -0.27 8.07
N ILE A 120 -2.27 0.81 7.33
CA ILE A 120 -0.91 1.39 7.26
C ILE A 120 -0.40 1.68 8.67
N PHE A 121 -1.13 2.46 9.46
CA PHE A 121 -0.71 2.85 10.80
C PHE A 121 -0.46 1.64 11.72
N LYS A 122 -1.33 0.64 11.63
CA LYS A 122 -1.21 -0.57 12.46
C LYS A 122 0.02 -1.41 12.08
N GLU A 123 0.23 -1.64 10.80
CA GLU A 123 1.34 -2.50 10.36
C GLU A 123 2.69 -1.78 10.47
N THR A 124 2.76 -0.49 10.11
CA THR A 124 3.97 0.31 10.31
C THR A 124 4.33 0.43 11.79
N ALA A 125 3.36 0.66 12.68
CA ALA A 125 3.62 0.69 14.12
C ALA A 125 4.25 -0.60 14.65
N LYS A 126 3.82 -1.76 14.16
CA LYS A 126 4.43 -3.06 14.51
C LYS A 126 5.88 -3.14 14.02
N GLU A 127 6.15 -2.68 12.82
CA GLU A 127 7.51 -2.67 12.29
C GLU A 127 8.40 -1.68 13.05
N LEU A 128 7.90 -0.48 13.38
CA LEU A 128 8.62 0.49 14.21
C LEU A 128 8.92 -0.08 15.61
N TYR A 129 7.95 -0.73 16.25
CA TYR A 129 8.18 -1.40 17.52
C TYR A 129 9.23 -2.51 17.42
N ARG A 130 9.22 -3.30 16.33
CA ARG A 130 10.22 -4.34 16.08
C ARG A 130 11.62 -3.76 15.89
N ILE A 131 11.74 -2.61 15.21
CA ILE A 131 13.01 -1.95 14.88
C ILE A 131 13.56 -1.18 16.11
N PHE A 132 12.71 -0.39 16.75
CA PHE A 132 13.11 0.60 17.75
C PHE A 132 12.75 0.23 19.20
N GLY A 133 11.92 -0.77 19.44
CA GLY A 133 11.44 -1.13 20.77
C GLY A 133 12.58 -1.50 21.73
N THR A 134 13.66 -2.11 21.25
CA THR A 134 14.84 -2.42 22.08
C THR A 134 15.62 -1.16 22.51
N TYR A 135 15.52 -0.07 21.74
CA TYR A 135 16.14 1.22 22.06
C TYR A 135 15.23 2.10 22.93
N GLN A 136 13.94 1.75 23.05
CA GLN A 136 12.92 2.47 23.81
C GLN A 136 12.13 1.50 24.68
N PRO A 137 12.75 0.88 25.69
CA PRO A 137 12.14 -0.21 26.47
C PRO A 137 10.92 0.22 27.31
N GLY A 138 10.70 1.54 27.46
CA GLY A 138 9.51 2.09 28.13
C GLY A 138 8.30 2.28 27.22
N LEU A 139 8.45 2.12 25.90
CA LEU A 139 7.35 2.32 24.94
C LEU A 139 6.72 0.98 24.55
N THR A 140 5.39 0.98 24.48
CA THR A 140 4.58 -0.14 24.01
C THR A 140 4.31 -0.05 22.50
N CYS A 141 3.79 -1.11 21.92
CA CYS A 141 3.33 -1.08 20.51
C CYS A 141 2.24 -0.02 20.27
N GLN A 142 1.43 0.30 21.30
CA GLN A 142 0.41 1.36 21.23
C GLN A 142 1.05 2.76 21.19
N ASP A 143 2.17 2.97 21.89
CA ASP A 143 2.91 4.23 21.80
C ASP A 143 3.51 4.41 20.41
N PHE A 144 4.05 3.34 19.82
CA PHE A 144 4.52 3.36 18.43
C PHE A 144 3.38 3.60 17.43
N TYR A 145 2.16 3.15 17.69
CA TYR A 145 1.00 3.50 16.88
C TYR A 145 0.70 5.01 16.92
N SER A 146 0.80 5.62 18.07
CA SER A 146 0.62 7.07 18.22
C SER A 146 1.74 7.88 17.51
N LEU A 147 2.98 7.40 17.57
CA LEU A 147 4.10 7.99 16.84
C LEU A 147 3.91 7.86 15.34
N GLU A 148 3.43 6.70 14.87
CA GLU A 148 3.19 6.44 13.45
C GLU A 148 2.15 7.40 12.85
N ILE A 149 1.10 7.74 13.56
CA ILE A 149 0.13 8.75 13.10
C ILE A 149 0.85 10.08 12.77
N GLY A 150 1.83 10.46 13.59
CA GLY A 150 2.65 11.66 13.35
C GLY A 150 3.57 11.52 12.14
N THR A 151 4.30 10.40 12.03
CA THR A 151 5.21 10.15 10.89
C THR A 151 4.45 10.00 9.58
N ALA A 152 3.31 9.31 9.60
CA ALA A 152 2.42 9.22 8.44
C ALA A 152 1.88 10.58 8.00
N GLY A 153 1.58 11.49 8.93
CA GLY A 153 1.20 12.88 8.62
C GLY A 153 2.32 13.63 7.90
N ILE A 154 3.56 13.44 8.30
CA ILE A 154 4.74 14.01 7.63
C ILE A 154 4.85 13.43 6.21
N MET A 155 4.82 12.11 6.06
CA MET A 155 4.88 11.43 4.77
C MET A 155 3.79 11.91 3.82
N TYR A 156 2.54 11.96 4.30
CA TYR A 156 1.41 12.47 3.53
C TYR A 156 1.66 13.91 3.05
N SER A 157 2.15 14.79 3.93
CA SER A 157 2.40 16.19 3.59
C SER A 157 3.47 16.32 2.50
N TYR A 158 4.56 15.54 2.57
CA TYR A 158 5.59 15.54 1.52
C TYR A 158 5.08 15.04 0.17
N MET A 159 4.14 14.11 0.16
CA MET A 159 3.56 13.59 -1.08
C MET A 159 2.46 14.51 -1.65
N ALA A 160 1.75 15.26 -0.79
CA ALA A 160 0.59 16.05 -1.18
C ALA A 160 0.94 17.49 -1.65
N TYR A 161 2.10 18.02 -1.21
CA TYR A 161 2.55 19.41 -1.47
C TYR A 161 3.92 19.48 -2.11
#